data_46db2d023c79017adf97bfc105104aaf
#
_entry.id   46db2d023c79017adf97bfc105104aaf
#
_cell.length_a   1.000
_cell.length_b   1.000
_cell.length_c   1.000
_cell.angle_alpha   90.00
_cell.angle_beta   90.00
_cell.angle_gamma   90.00
#
_symmetry.space_group_name_H-M   'P 1'
#
loop_
_entity.id
_entity.type
_entity.pdbx_description
1 polymer ?
#
loop_
_entity_poly.entity_id
_entity_poly.type
_entity_poly.pdbx_seq_one_letter_code
_entity_poly.pdbx_strand_id
1 'polypeptide(L)'
;MLIQDSNENHDSERFANRHASTFRTLRLYARTFRRNTSAMFGLAIVVVFLVVAAIGPWIVPFPEDATGAVHLDIKLQPPDGTHWFGTDEVGNDVFTRVVLGTRVTLQIACIVTGVAMLIGVPLGMIA
;
A
#
# COMPACT_ATOMS: atom_id res chain seq x y z
N MET A 1 42.20 32.17 -17.79
CA MET A 1 40.79 32.55 -17.72
C MET A 1 39.87 31.66 -18.58
N LEU A 2 40.39 30.78 -19.44
CA LEU A 2 39.61 29.87 -20.31
C LEU A 2 39.46 28.42 -19.78
N ILE A 3 40.13 28.08 -18.69
CA ILE A 3 40.11 26.71 -18.11
C ILE A 3 38.97 26.54 -17.10
N GLN A 4 38.49 27.63 -16.51
CA GLN A 4 37.42 27.60 -15.50
C GLN A 4 36.02 27.37 -16.11
N ASP A 5 35.80 27.91 -17.30
CA ASP A 5 34.52 27.81 -18.03
C ASP A 5 34.25 26.40 -18.58
N SER A 6 35.29 25.62 -18.84
CA SER A 6 35.21 24.25 -19.34
C SER A 6 34.75 23.25 -18.24
N ASN A 7 35.05 23.54 -16.97
CA ASN A 7 34.75 22.63 -15.87
C ASN A 7 33.28 22.77 -15.38
N GLU A 8 32.75 23.99 -15.38
CA GLU A 8 31.32 24.23 -15.02
C GLU A 8 30.37 23.67 -16.08
N ASN A 9 30.74 23.70 -17.35
CA ASN A 9 29.94 23.10 -18.42
C ASN A 9 29.91 21.56 -18.32
N HIS A 10 30.99 20.90 -17.96
CA HIS A 10 31.04 19.46 -17.76
C HIS A 10 30.23 18.98 -16.56
N ASP A 11 30.17 19.76 -15.49
CA ASP A 11 29.40 19.40 -14.31
C ASP A 11 27.89 19.60 -14.53
N SER A 12 27.50 20.68 -15.21
CA SER A 12 26.07 20.90 -15.55
C SER A 12 25.51 19.81 -16.50
N GLU A 13 26.30 19.35 -17.46
CA GLU A 13 25.93 18.24 -18.35
C GLU A 13 25.85 16.90 -17.61
N ARG A 14 26.69 16.67 -16.62
CA ARG A 14 26.63 15.45 -15.76
C ARG A 14 25.40 15.42 -14.88
N PHE A 15 24.98 16.56 -14.32
CA PHE A 15 23.75 16.65 -13.54
C PHE A 15 22.49 16.49 -14.41
N ALA A 16 22.43 17.11 -15.57
CA ALA A 16 21.33 16.98 -16.52
C ALA A 16 21.19 15.53 -17.05
N ASN A 17 22.30 14.86 -17.34
CA ASN A 17 22.31 13.47 -17.79
C ASN A 17 21.90 12.47 -16.68
N ARG A 18 22.18 12.73 -15.41
CA ARG A 18 21.74 11.88 -14.29
C ARG A 18 20.22 11.86 -14.16
N HIS A 19 19.55 12.99 -14.28
CA HIS A 19 18.09 13.03 -14.21
C HIS A 19 17.42 12.44 -15.45
N ALA A 20 17.96 12.68 -16.63
CA ALA A 20 17.45 12.10 -17.88
C ALA A 20 17.61 10.57 -17.94
N SER A 21 18.70 10.03 -17.39
CA SER A 21 18.93 8.58 -17.33
C SER A 21 17.95 7.88 -16.38
N THR A 22 17.63 8.50 -15.24
CA THR A 22 16.70 7.92 -14.24
C THR A 22 15.29 7.77 -14.81
N PHE A 23 14.77 8.79 -15.49
CA PHE A 23 13.44 8.71 -16.13
C PHE A 23 13.39 7.71 -17.28
N ARG A 24 14.47 7.58 -18.04
CA ARG A 24 14.58 6.61 -19.15
C ARG A 24 14.64 5.18 -18.63
N THR A 25 15.34 4.97 -17.53
CA THR A 25 15.47 3.68 -16.84
C THR A 25 14.15 3.28 -16.21
N LEU A 26 13.45 4.19 -15.51
CA LEU A 26 12.11 3.97 -14.96
C LEU A 26 11.09 3.58 -16.04
N ARG A 27 11.15 4.21 -17.21
CA ARG A 27 10.26 3.90 -18.34
C ARG A 27 10.53 2.50 -18.93
N LEU A 28 11.79 2.08 -18.96
CA LEU A 28 12.18 0.74 -19.39
C LEU A 28 11.71 -0.31 -18.38
N TYR A 29 11.91 -0.09 -17.09
CA TYR A 29 11.40 -0.98 -16.03
C TYR A 29 9.88 -1.09 -16.06
N ALA A 30 9.16 0.03 -16.19
CA ALA A 30 7.70 0.04 -16.31
C ALA A 30 7.21 -0.74 -17.54
N ARG A 31 7.93 -0.68 -18.67
CA ARG A 31 7.59 -1.41 -19.88
C ARG A 31 7.83 -2.91 -19.75
N THR A 32 8.93 -3.29 -19.10
CA THR A 32 9.26 -4.69 -18.80
C THR A 32 8.28 -5.27 -17.77
N PHE A 33 7.94 -4.49 -16.75
CA PHE A 33 6.97 -4.86 -15.73
C PHE A 33 5.57 -5.13 -16.32
N ARG A 34 5.11 -4.27 -17.23
CA ARG A 34 3.82 -4.44 -17.94
C ARG A 34 3.77 -5.67 -18.84
N ARG A 35 4.90 -6.23 -19.27
CA ARG A 35 4.97 -7.48 -20.04
C ARG A 35 4.90 -8.72 -19.17
N ASN A 36 5.11 -8.59 -17.87
CA ASN A 36 5.04 -9.69 -16.92
C ASN A 36 3.63 -9.76 -16.33
N THR A 37 2.82 -10.70 -16.81
CA THR A 37 1.42 -10.88 -16.39
C THR A 37 1.31 -11.15 -14.90
N SER A 38 2.21 -11.94 -14.31
CA SER A 38 2.22 -12.23 -12.87
C SER A 38 2.48 -10.98 -12.03
N ALA A 39 3.40 -10.11 -12.47
CA ALA A 39 3.70 -8.84 -11.79
C ALA A 39 2.51 -7.87 -11.87
N MET A 40 1.82 -7.82 -13.01
CA MET A 40 0.60 -7.02 -13.17
C MET A 40 -0.54 -7.50 -12.27
N PHE A 41 -0.70 -8.82 -12.14
CA PHE A 41 -1.71 -9.40 -11.24
C PHE A 41 -1.41 -9.06 -9.78
N GLY A 42 -0.16 -9.24 -9.34
CA GLY A 42 0.26 -8.86 -7.99
C GLY A 42 0.06 -7.38 -7.70
N LEU A 43 0.42 -6.50 -8.64
CA LEU A 43 0.21 -5.07 -8.52
C LEU A 43 -1.29 -4.73 -8.42
N ALA A 44 -2.14 -5.37 -9.25
CA ALA A 44 -3.58 -5.14 -9.22
C ALA A 44 -4.17 -5.47 -7.84
N ILE A 45 -3.78 -6.61 -7.26
CA ILE A 45 -4.21 -7.00 -5.91
C ILE A 45 -3.78 -5.95 -4.87
N VAL A 46 -2.53 -5.52 -4.89
CA VAL A 46 -2.02 -4.50 -3.95
C VAL A 46 -2.79 -3.19 -4.11
N VAL A 47 -3.03 -2.75 -5.34
CA VAL A 47 -3.81 -1.52 -5.61
C VAL A 47 -5.23 -1.65 -5.08
N VAL A 48 -5.90 -2.79 -5.27
CA VAL A 48 -7.25 -3.03 -4.74
C VAL A 48 -7.26 -2.88 -3.21
N PHE A 49 -6.31 -3.53 -2.51
CA PHE A 49 -6.21 -3.40 -1.04
C PHE A 49 -5.95 -1.97 -0.58
N LEU A 50 -5.08 -1.24 -1.28
CA LEU A 50 -4.82 0.18 -0.98
C LEU A 50 -6.06 1.05 -1.19
N VAL A 51 -6.81 0.82 -2.26
CA VAL A 51 -8.06 1.53 -2.55
C VAL A 51 -9.11 1.23 -1.47
N VAL A 52 -9.29 -0.04 -1.11
CA VAL A 52 -10.21 -0.44 -0.03
C VAL A 52 -9.81 0.21 1.30
N ALA A 53 -8.54 0.20 1.64
CA ALA A 53 -8.05 0.83 2.87
C ALA A 53 -8.23 2.36 2.90
N ALA A 54 -8.10 3.02 1.74
CA ALA A 54 -8.26 4.47 1.62
C ALA A 54 -9.73 4.90 1.67
N ILE A 55 -10.60 4.21 0.93
CA ILE A 55 -12.01 4.60 0.76
C ILE A 55 -12.90 3.95 1.82
N GLY A 56 -12.45 2.84 2.42
CA GLY A 56 -13.20 2.05 3.40
C GLY A 56 -13.95 2.87 4.46
N PRO A 57 -13.32 3.82 5.17
CA PRO A 57 -13.99 4.63 6.19
C PRO A 57 -15.22 5.43 5.72
N TRP A 58 -15.32 5.66 4.41
CA TRP A 58 -16.45 6.40 3.82
C TRP A 58 -17.54 5.51 3.23
N ILE A 59 -17.22 4.23 3.00
CA ILE A 59 -18.17 3.26 2.41
C ILE A 59 -18.89 2.44 3.49
N VAL A 60 -18.25 2.21 4.63
CA VAL A 60 -18.83 1.36 5.67
C VAL A 60 -20.05 2.02 6.31
N PRO A 61 -21.16 1.29 6.44
CA PRO A 61 -22.38 1.83 7.04
C PRO A 61 -22.31 1.95 8.58
N PHE A 62 -21.50 1.11 9.24
CA PHE A 62 -21.44 1.01 10.71
C PHE A 62 -19.99 1.13 11.22
N PRO A 63 -19.36 2.33 11.19
CA PRO A 63 -17.97 2.49 11.60
C PRO A 63 -17.70 2.16 13.07
N GLU A 64 -18.70 2.25 13.95
CA GLU A 64 -18.65 1.87 15.36
C GLU A 64 -18.39 0.39 15.59
N ASP A 65 -18.85 -0.48 14.68
CA ASP A 65 -18.67 -1.93 14.76
C ASP A 65 -17.19 -2.35 14.67
N ALA A 66 -16.34 -1.49 14.12
CA ALA A 66 -14.90 -1.73 14.09
C ALA A 66 -14.20 -1.35 15.40
N THR A 67 -14.85 -0.57 16.28
CA THR A 67 -14.26 -0.04 17.52
C THR A 67 -14.72 -0.78 18.77
N GLY A 68 -15.43 -1.90 18.62
CA GLY A 68 -15.85 -2.77 19.73
C GLY A 68 -17.27 -2.50 20.23
N ALA A 69 -18.14 -1.98 19.38
CA ALA A 69 -19.59 -1.98 19.65
C ALA A 69 -20.09 -3.42 19.88
N VAL A 70 -21.12 -3.57 20.68
CA VAL A 70 -21.72 -4.88 21.00
C VAL A 70 -23.23 -4.78 20.83
N HIS A 71 -23.78 -5.59 19.90
CA HIS A 71 -25.19 -5.63 19.55
C HIS A 71 -25.73 -7.07 19.70
N LEU A 72 -25.94 -7.52 20.94
CA LEU A 72 -26.31 -8.89 21.25
C LEU A 72 -27.68 -9.31 20.69
N ASP A 73 -28.53 -8.36 20.36
CA ASP A 73 -29.88 -8.54 19.79
C ASP A 73 -29.84 -8.98 18.32
N ILE A 74 -28.75 -8.63 17.58
CA ILE A 74 -28.59 -8.95 16.17
C ILE A 74 -27.40 -9.89 15.89
N LYS A 75 -26.94 -10.63 16.88
CA LYS A 75 -25.83 -11.58 16.74
C LYS A 75 -26.14 -12.71 15.76
N LEU A 76 -25.13 -13.14 15.01
CA LEU A 76 -25.17 -14.30 14.10
C LEU A 76 -26.30 -14.25 13.08
N GLN A 77 -26.69 -13.05 12.65
CA GLN A 77 -27.69 -12.93 11.59
C GLN A 77 -27.09 -13.27 10.23
N PRO A 78 -27.85 -13.96 9.37
CA PRO A 78 -27.42 -14.25 8.01
C PRO A 78 -27.30 -12.97 7.19
N PRO A 79 -26.59 -13.01 6.05
CA PRO A 79 -26.53 -11.89 5.12
C PRO A 79 -27.91 -11.38 4.70
N ASP A 80 -28.13 -10.08 4.83
CA ASP A 80 -29.36 -9.41 4.43
C ASP A 80 -29.09 -8.08 3.71
N GLY A 81 -30.12 -7.30 3.42
CA GLY A 81 -30.01 -6.00 2.76
C GLY A 81 -29.32 -4.91 3.58
N THR A 82 -29.20 -5.09 4.91
CA THR A 82 -28.57 -4.17 5.84
C THR A 82 -27.13 -4.61 6.18
N HIS A 83 -26.95 -5.90 6.43
CA HIS A 83 -25.67 -6.55 6.75
C HIS A 83 -25.26 -7.50 5.61
N TRP A 84 -24.53 -7.02 4.63
CA TRP A 84 -24.21 -7.77 3.42
C TRP A 84 -23.48 -9.09 3.66
N PHE A 85 -22.66 -9.18 4.70
CA PHE A 85 -21.97 -10.42 5.10
C PHE A 85 -22.49 -10.98 6.43
N GLY A 86 -23.67 -10.50 6.87
CA GLY A 86 -24.22 -10.85 8.15
C GLY A 86 -23.48 -10.23 9.33
N THR A 87 -23.84 -10.68 10.55
CA THR A 87 -23.27 -10.21 11.80
C THR A 87 -22.47 -11.29 12.51
N ASP A 88 -21.47 -10.87 13.29
CA ASP A 88 -20.63 -11.78 14.06
C ASP A 88 -21.25 -12.20 15.42
N GLU A 89 -20.48 -12.89 16.26
CA GLU A 89 -20.90 -13.38 17.58
C GLU A 89 -21.29 -12.28 18.57
N VAL A 90 -20.87 -11.05 18.34
CA VAL A 90 -21.18 -9.87 19.16
C VAL A 90 -22.12 -8.90 18.47
N GLY A 91 -22.63 -9.27 17.29
CA GLY A 91 -23.60 -8.49 16.52
C GLY A 91 -23.01 -7.40 15.63
N ASN A 92 -21.69 -7.38 15.41
CA ASN A 92 -21.05 -6.40 14.53
C ASN A 92 -21.17 -6.81 13.07
N ASP A 93 -21.28 -5.82 12.18
CA ASP A 93 -21.29 -6.03 10.74
C ASP A 93 -19.95 -6.56 10.22
N VAL A 94 -19.99 -7.77 9.65
CA VAL A 94 -18.77 -8.46 9.16
C VAL A 94 -18.14 -7.70 7.99
N PHE A 95 -18.94 -7.11 7.10
CA PHE A 95 -18.42 -6.32 5.98
C PHE A 95 -17.61 -5.11 6.47
N THR A 96 -18.16 -4.35 7.40
CA THR A 96 -17.48 -3.21 8.03
C THR A 96 -16.17 -3.62 8.68
N ARG A 97 -16.15 -4.72 9.44
CA ARG A 97 -14.94 -5.22 10.10
C ARG A 97 -13.86 -5.65 9.12
N VAL A 98 -14.21 -6.31 8.03
CA VAL A 98 -13.27 -6.72 6.97
C VAL A 98 -12.66 -5.50 6.29
N VAL A 99 -13.49 -4.53 5.90
CA VAL A 99 -13.04 -3.32 5.19
C VAL A 99 -12.12 -2.47 6.08
N LEU A 100 -12.52 -2.18 7.30
CA LEU A 100 -11.72 -1.37 8.22
C LEU A 100 -10.50 -2.13 8.75
N GLY A 101 -10.62 -3.45 8.97
CA GLY A 101 -9.51 -4.33 9.32
C GLY A 101 -8.39 -4.34 8.28
N THR A 102 -8.72 -4.22 7.00
CA THR A 102 -7.74 -4.11 5.92
C THR A 102 -6.78 -2.94 6.15
N ARG A 103 -7.27 -1.80 6.60
CA ARG A 103 -6.46 -0.62 6.90
C ARG A 103 -5.46 -0.88 8.04
N VAL A 104 -5.93 -1.49 9.12
CA VAL A 104 -5.08 -1.84 10.27
C VAL A 104 -4.01 -2.85 9.86
N THR A 105 -4.39 -3.86 9.10
CA THR A 105 -3.46 -4.89 8.60
C THR A 105 -2.37 -4.29 7.73
N LEU A 106 -2.70 -3.37 6.82
CA LEU A 106 -1.72 -2.67 5.99
C LEU A 106 -0.78 -1.79 6.81
N GLN A 107 -1.28 -1.09 7.82
CA GLN A 107 -0.43 -0.30 8.72
C GLN A 107 0.58 -1.18 9.46
N ILE A 108 0.12 -2.28 10.03
CA ILE A 108 0.98 -3.24 10.73
C ILE A 108 2.03 -3.84 9.75
N ALA A 109 1.61 -4.24 8.55
CA ALA A 109 2.50 -4.78 7.54
C ALA A 109 3.61 -3.79 7.15
N CYS A 110 3.27 -2.51 6.97
CA CYS A 110 4.26 -1.46 6.68
C CYS A 110 5.25 -1.25 7.83
N ILE A 111 4.77 -1.21 9.07
CA ILE A 111 5.61 -1.04 10.26
C ILE A 111 6.57 -2.23 10.40
N VAL A 112 6.04 -3.46 10.35
CA VAL A 112 6.85 -4.68 10.51
C VAL A 112 7.90 -4.80 9.41
N THR A 113 7.51 -4.55 8.16
CA THR A 113 8.44 -4.58 7.02
C THR A 113 9.51 -3.49 7.15
N GLY A 114 9.14 -2.28 7.57
CA GLY A 114 10.07 -1.18 7.80
C GLY A 114 11.10 -1.50 8.88
N VAL A 115 10.65 -2.04 10.01
CA VAL A 115 11.55 -2.47 11.10
C VAL A 115 12.46 -3.62 10.65
N ALA A 116 11.91 -4.60 9.93
CA ALA A 116 12.70 -5.70 9.41
C ALA A 116 13.79 -5.25 8.44
N MET A 117 13.49 -4.27 7.57
CA MET A 117 14.49 -3.66 6.68
C MET A 117 15.55 -2.87 7.45
N LEU A 118 15.16 -2.07 8.43
CA LEU A 118 16.09 -1.27 9.25
C LEU A 118 17.11 -2.13 10.01
N ILE A 119 16.71 -3.31 10.43
CA ILE A 119 17.58 -4.23 11.15
C ILE A 119 18.30 -5.17 10.18
N GLY A 120 17.58 -5.74 9.20
CA GLY A 120 18.10 -6.78 8.31
C GLY A 120 19.16 -6.25 7.34
N VAL A 121 18.98 -5.03 6.78
CA VAL A 121 19.95 -4.47 5.83
C VAL A 121 21.31 -4.20 6.48
N PRO A 122 21.42 -3.52 7.65
CA PRO A 122 22.73 -3.34 8.30
C PRO A 122 23.38 -4.65 8.73
N LEU A 123 22.61 -5.58 9.28
CA LEU A 123 23.14 -6.88 9.68
C LEU A 123 23.64 -7.69 8.47
N GLY A 124 22.91 -7.67 7.36
CA GLY A 124 23.33 -8.33 6.12
C GLY A 124 24.58 -7.70 5.46
N MET A 125 24.85 -6.40 5.71
CA MET A 125 26.08 -5.75 5.22
C MET A 125 27.30 -6.03 6.11
N ILE A 126 27.11 -6.43 7.36
CA ILE A 126 28.21 -6.72 8.31
C ILE A 126 28.60 -8.21 8.24
N ALA A 127 27.69 -9.08 7.82
CA ALA A 127 27.90 -10.53 7.67
C ALA A 127 28.64 -10.86 6.37
#